data_b256c58d8862fb96a1dc6120bbf9932f
#
_entry.id   b256c58d8862fb96a1dc6120bbf9932f
#
_cell.length_a   1.000
_cell.length_b   1.000
_cell.length_c   1.000
_cell.angle_alpha   90.00
_cell.angle_beta   90.00
_cell.angle_gamma   90.00
#
_symmetry.space_group_name_H-M   'P 1'
#
loop_
_entity.id
_entity.type
_entity.pdbx_description
1 polymer ?
#
loop_
_entity_poly.entity_id
_entity_poly.type
_entity_poly.pdbx_seq_one_letter_code
_entity_poly.pdbx_strand_id
1 'polypeptide(L)'
;MTLEEKASLCSGKDFWHLKSIERLGLPEIMVCDGPHGLRKQNAENKKVGIGNSYPATCFPTAVTTACSWDRELIYKMGQALAEECLQHGVSVLLGPGV
;
A
#
# COMPACT_ATOMS: atom_id res chain seq x y z
N MET A 1 3.39 15.54 -20.31
CA MET A 1 1.97 15.23 -19.97
C MET A 1 1.07 16.38 -20.41
N THR A 2 -0.05 16.06 -21.02
CA THR A 2 -1.10 17.05 -21.30
C THR A 2 -1.79 17.46 -20.00
N LEU A 3 -2.66 18.47 -20.04
CA LEU A 3 -3.43 18.88 -18.86
C LEU A 3 -4.41 17.80 -18.41
N GLU A 4 -5.04 17.11 -19.36
CA GLU A 4 -5.95 16.00 -19.12
C GLU A 4 -5.23 14.81 -18.46
N GLU A 5 -4.02 14.50 -18.92
CA GLU A 5 -3.18 13.44 -18.32
C GLU A 5 -2.82 13.79 -16.87
N LYS A 6 -2.42 15.04 -16.59
CA LYS A 6 -2.14 15.51 -15.24
C LYS A 6 -3.38 15.43 -14.34
N ALA A 7 -4.51 15.90 -14.85
CA ALA A 7 -5.79 15.86 -14.13
C ALA A 7 -6.21 14.39 -13.84
N SER A 8 -5.99 13.49 -14.79
CA SER A 8 -6.34 12.08 -14.62
C SER A 8 -5.57 11.40 -13.49
N LEU A 9 -4.31 11.79 -13.25
CA LEU A 9 -3.49 11.26 -12.15
C LEU A 9 -3.93 11.73 -10.76
N CYS A 10 -4.74 12.79 -10.69
CA CYS A 10 -5.32 13.25 -9.43
C CYS A 10 -6.50 12.39 -8.96
N SER A 11 -6.90 11.39 -9.74
CA SER A 11 -7.95 10.45 -9.37
C SER A 11 -7.50 9.02 -9.60
N GLY A 12 -8.00 8.09 -8.77
CA GLY A 12 -7.74 6.67 -8.96
C GLY A 12 -8.38 6.11 -10.25
N LYS A 13 -7.92 4.96 -10.69
CA LYS A 13 -8.60 4.10 -11.66
C LYS A 13 -9.75 3.34 -10.98
N ASP A 14 -9.45 2.84 -9.80
CA ASP A 14 -10.37 2.18 -8.87
C ASP A 14 -9.95 2.47 -7.43
N PHE A 15 -10.44 1.69 -6.45
CA PHE A 15 -10.11 1.87 -5.04
C PHE A 15 -8.63 1.69 -4.69
N TRP A 16 -7.93 0.86 -5.46
CA TRP A 16 -6.58 0.41 -5.11
C TRP A 16 -5.54 0.71 -6.18
N HIS A 17 -5.95 1.28 -7.32
CA HIS A 17 -5.02 1.55 -8.42
C HIS A 17 -5.05 3.01 -8.85
N LEU A 18 -3.86 3.55 -9.08
CA LEU A 18 -3.67 4.78 -9.81
C LEU A 18 -3.71 4.51 -11.31
N LYS A 19 -4.08 5.51 -12.09
CA LYS A 19 -4.15 5.38 -13.56
C LYS A 19 -2.75 5.30 -14.17
N SER A 20 -2.60 4.51 -15.23
CA SER A 20 -1.44 4.54 -16.12
C SER A 20 -1.51 5.69 -17.11
N ILE A 21 -0.36 6.08 -17.66
CA ILE A 21 -0.24 6.90 -18.86
C ILE A 21 0.69 6.16 -19.83
N GLU A 22 0.11 5.26 -20.62
CA GLU A 22 0.86 4.35 -21.48
C GLU A 22 1.78 5.07 -22.45
N ARG A 23 1.32 6.18 -23.03
CA ARG A 23 2.13 7.02 -23.94
C ARG A 23 3.45 7.48 -23.34
N LEU A 24 3.53 7.59 -22.02
CA LEU A 24 4.73 8.04 -21.28
C LEU A 24 5.44 6.88 -20.57
N GLY A 25 4.98 5.65 -20.75
CA GLY A 25 5.52 4.50 -20.04
C GLY A 25 5.26 4.54 -18.52
N LEU A 26 4.28 5.34 -18.06
CA LEU A 26 3.89 5.37 -16.65
C LEU A 26 2.93 4.19 -16.37
N PRO A 27 3.36 3.19 -15.58
CA PRO A 27 2.52 2.04 -15.30
C PRO A 27 1.37 2.37 -14.36
N GLU A 28 0.41 1.48 -14.30
CA GLU A 28 -0.57 1.43 -13.22
C GLU A 28 0.14 1.09 -11.91
N ILE A 29 -0.20 1.80 -10.85
CA ILE A 29 0.41 1.63 -9.52
C ILE A 29 -0.67 1.17 -8.55
N MET A 30 -0.42 0.03 -7.89
CA MET A 30 -1.28 -0.45 -6.82
C MET A 30 -0.90 0.20 -5.49
N VAL A 31 -1.87 0.80 -4.83
CA VAL A 31 -1.79 1.24 -3.43
C VAL A 31 -2.58 0.29 -2.55
N CYS A 32 -2.21 0.16 -1.29
CA CYS A 32 -2.87 -0.77 -0.38
C CYS A 32 -2.84 -0.26 1.05
N ASP A 33 -3.89 -0.55 1.81
CA ASP A 33 -3.91 -0.30 3.24
C ASP A 33 -2.88 -1.15 3.97
N GLY A 34 -2.38 -0.62 5.09
CA GLY A 34 -1.44 -1.34 5.93
C GLY A 34 -1.07 -0.62 7.21
N PRO A 35 -2.03 -0.33 8.13
CA PRO A 35 -1.72 0.39 9.36
C PRO A 35 -0.74 -0.38 10.26
N HIS A 36 -0.79 -1.72 10.25
CA HIS A 36 0.06 -2.61 11.06
C HIS A 36 0.57 -3.81 10.25
N GLY A 37 0.73 -3.66 8.95
CA GLY A 37 1.10 -4.70 8.02
C GLY A 37 0.28 -4.61 6.73
N LEU A 38 0.67 -5.36 5.71
CA LEU A 38 -0.03 -5.36 4.44
C LEU A 38 -1.47 -5.88 4.60
N ARG A 39 -2.44 -5.09 4.15
CA ARG A 39 -3.85 -5.45 4.15
C ARG A 39 -4.42 -5.43 2.73
N LYS A 40 -3.87 -6.28 1.88
CA LYS A 40 -4.37 -6.43 0.51
C LYS A 40 -5.70 -7.19 0.50
N GLN A 41 -6.74 -6.53 0.03
CA GLN A 41 -8.06 -7.15 -0.10
C GLN A 41 -8.10 -8.15 -1.26
N ASN A 42 -8.85 -9.25 -1.08
CA ASN A 42 -9.11 -10.18 -2.17
C ASN A 42 -10.03 -9.51 -3.21
N ALA A 43 -9.74 -9.73 -4.50
CA ALA A 43 -10.49 -9.16 -5.62
C ALA A 43 -11.98 -9.54 -5.63
N GLU A 44 -12.37 -10.60 -4.95
CA GLU A 44 -13.76 -11.03 -4.81
C GLU A 44 -14.59 -10.15 -3.85
N ASN A 45 -13.92 -9.31 -3.03
CA ASN A 45 -14.57 -8.44 -2.09
C ASN A 45 -15.10 -7.17 -2.76
N LYS A 46 -16.42 -7.09 -2.89
CA LYS A 46 -17.11 -5.91 -3.43
C LYS A 46 -17.27 -4.76 -2.42
N LYS A 47 -16.88 -4.96 -1.15
CA LYS A 47 -17.04 -3.97 -0.07
C LYS A 47 -15.66 -3.50 0.40
N VAL A 48 -15.40 -2.21 0.27
CA VAL A 48 -14.16 -1.57 0.73
C VAL A 48 -14.06 -1.63 2.25
N GLY A 49 -12.90 -2.03 2.74
CA GLY A 49 -12.56 -1.99 4.16
C GLY A 49 -13.15 -3.11 5.02
N ILE A 50 -14.13 -3.86 4.52
CA ILE A 50 -14.78 -4.96 5.25
C ILE A 50 -14.79 -6.20 4.34
N GLY A 51 -13.83 -7.07 4.51
CA GLY A 51 -13.76 -8.29 3.72
C GLY A 51 -12.48 -9.07 3.99
N ASN A 52 -12.39 -10.24 3.38
CA ASN A 52 -11.22 -11.09 3.50
C ASN A 52 -10.02 -10.44 2.79
N SER A 53 -8.90 -10.38 3.49
CA SER A 53 -7.62 -9.96 2.96
C SER A 53 -6.73 -11.18 2.73
N TYR A 54 -5.73 -11.04 1.87
CA TYR A 54 -4.68 -12.03 1.78
C TYR A 54 -3.94 -12.12 3.12
N PRO A 55 -3.54 -13.33 3.56
CA PRO A 55 -2.71 -13.49 4.75
C PRO A 55 -1.41 -12.69 4.61
N ALA A 56 -1.07 -11.95 5.66
CA ALA A 56 0.16 -11.18 5.75
C ALA A 56 0.59 -11.07 7.22
N THR A 57 1.81 -10.62 7.46
CA THR A 57 2.31 -10.43 8.82
C THR A 57 1.55 -9.30 9.52
N CYS A 58 1.02 -9.58 10.71
CA CYS A 58 0.49 -8.55 11.60
C CYS A 58 1.64 -8.02 12.48
N PHE A 59 2.19 -6.88 12.10
CA PHE A 59 3.21 -6.20 12.88
C PHE A 59 2.60 -5.54 14.12
N PRO A 60 3.42 -5.22 15.15
CA PRO A 60 2.95 -4.49 16.31
C PRO A 60 2.34 -3.13 15.91
N THR A 61 1.40 -2.64 16.70
CA THR A 61 0.78 -1.33 16.48
C THR A 61 1.79 -0.19 16.56
N ALA A 62 1.47 0.96 15.96
CA ALA A 62 2.35 2.14 15.97
C ALA A 62 2.73 2.58 17.39
N VAL A 63 1.79 2.53 18.35
CA VAL A 63 2.09 2.84 19.76
C VAL A 63 3.08 1.86 20.40
N THR A 64 3.01 0.59 20.01
CA THR A 64 3.95 -0.43 20.52
C THR A 64 5.34 -0.25 19.91
N THR A 65 5.42 -0.02 18.61
CA THR A 65 6.70 0.21 17.92
C THR A 65 7.37 1.50 18.38
N ALA A 66 6.59 2.55 18.64
CA ALA A 66 7.09 3.82 19.17
C ALA A 66 7.73 3.65 20.56
N CYS A 67 7.23 2.74 21.40
CA CYS A 67 7.81 2.46 22.72
C CYS A 67 9.21 1.82 22.66
N SER A 68 9.61 1.28 21.52
CA SER A 68 10.93 0.65 21.37
C SER A 68 12.07 1.65 21.39
N TRP A 69 11.85 2.87 20.90
CA TRP A 69 12.88 3.91 20.69
C TRP A 69 14.08 3.39 19.85
N ASP A 70 13.89 2.30 19.13
CA ASP A 70 14.91 1.61 18.34
C ASP A 70 14.70 1.87 16.85
N ARG A 71 15.46 2.80 16.30
CA ARG A 71 15.38 3.17 14.88
C ARG A 71 15.80 2.02 13.95
N GLU A 72 16.74 1.19 14.36
CA GLU A 72 17.22 0.08 13.56
C GLU A 72 16.14 -1.01 13.46
N LEU A 73 15.45 -1.30 14.55
CA LEU A 73 14.31 -2.21 14.57
C LEU A 73 13.21 -1.72 13.63
N ILE A 74 12.85 -0.44 13.68
CA ILE A 74 11.82 0.14 12.81
C ILE A 74 12.26 0.10 11.34
N TYR A 75 13.53 0.33 11.05
CA TYR A 75 14.06 0.19 9.70
C TYR A 75 13.93 -1.25 9.17
N LYS A 76 14.29 -2.25 9.96
CA LYS A 76 14.13 -3.67 9.62
C LYS A 76 12.66 -4.05 9.42
N MET A 77 11.77 -3.51 10.23
CA MET A 77 10.33 -3.70 10.05
C MET A 77 9.86 -3.12 8.70
N GLY A 78 10.34 -1.94 8.32
CA GLY A 78 10.06 -1.34 7.01
C GLY A 78 10.55 -2.20 5.85
N GLN A 79 11.73 -2.82 5.98
CA GLN A 79 12.25 -3.75 4.98
C GLN A 79 11.35 -4.99 4.85
N ALA A 80 10.94 -5.60 5.96
CA ALA A 80 10.05 -6.76 5.94
C ALA A 80 8.67 -6.43 5.31
N LEU A 81 8.12 -5.26 5.62
CA LEU A 81 6.91 -4.76 4.97
C LEU A 81 7.07 -4.60 3.46
N ALA A 82 8.21 -4.05 3.02
CA ALA A 82 8.49 -3.87 1.61
C ALA A 82 8.61 -5.21 0.86
N GLU A 83 9.21 -6.23 1.49
CA GLU A 83 9.30 -7.58 0.93
C GLU A 83 7.91 -8.20 0.73
N GLU A 84 7.01 -8.09 1.71
CA GLU A 84 5.63 -8.55 1.56
C GLU A 84 4.89 -7.78 0.45
N CYS A 85 5.05 -6.46 0.38
CA CYS A 85 4.46 -5.64 -0.67
C CYS A 85 4.91 -6.10 -2.07
N LEU A 86 6.20 -6.37 -2.24
CA LEU A 86 6.75 -6.87 -3.51
C LEU A 86 6.15 -8.23 -3.89
N GLN A 87 6.02 -9.16 -2.95
CA GLN A 87 5.43 -10.48 -3.19
C GLN A 87 3.97 -10.37 -3.62
N HIS A 88 3.25 -9.38 -3.14
CA HIS A 88 1.84 -9.13 -3.47
C HIS A 88 1.63 -8.14 -4.63
N GLY A 89 2.68 -7.64 -5.25
CA GLY A 89 2.60 -6.66 -6.35
C GLY A 89 2.04 -5.31 -5.91
N VAL A 90 2.24 -4.93 -4.64
CA VAL A 90 1.82 -3.63 -4.09
C VAL A 90 2.98 -2.65 -4.19
N SER A 91 2.75 -1.51 -4.82
CA SER A 91 3.78 -0.50 -5.05
C SER A 91 3.84 0.55 -3.94
N VAL A 92 2.71 0.84 -3.30
CA VAL A 92 2.62 1.83 -2.23
C VAL A 92 1.78 1.27 -1.09
N LEU A 93 2.38 1.17 0.09
CA LEU A 93 1.68 0.84 1.33
C LEU A 93 1.23 2.14 2.02
N LEU A 94 -0.06 2.26 2.29
CA LEU A 94 -0.65 3.38 3.02
C LEU A 94 -0.55 3.13 4.54
N GLY A 95 0.66 3.13 5.02
CA GLY A 95 1.02 2.83 6.41
C GLY A 95 2.51 3.03 6.64
N PRO A 96 3.01 2.85 7.89
CA PRO A 96 2.23 2.60 9.10
C PRO A 96 1.35 3.79 9.49
N GLY A 97 0.35 3.55 10.38
CA GLY A 97 -0.39 4.64 11.02
C GLY A 97 0.51 5.40 11.99
N VAL A 98 0.41 6.73 11.98
CA VAL A 98 1.18 7.64 12.85
C VAL A 98 0.24 8.59 13.57
#